data_2ebd9d68aada48929bb97f88be15d376
#
_entry.id   2ebd9d68aada48929bb97f88be15d376
#
_cell.length_a   1.000
_cell.length_b   1.000
_cell.length_c   1.000
_cell.angle_alpha   90.00
_cell.angle_beta   90.00
_cell.angle_gamma   90.00
#
_symmetry.space_group_name_H-M   'P 1'
#
loop_
_entity.id
_entity.type
_entity.pdbx_description
1 polymer ?
#
loop_
_entity_poly.entity_id
_entity_poly.type
_entity_poly.pdbx_seq_one_letter_code
_entity_poly.pdbx_strand_id
1 'polypeptide(L)'
;MSFMEKLFGNFSDKELKRIKPIANKVLELEPEMQKLTDEELQAKTPYLKEKLKNGASLDDILPEAFAVCREADWRVLGLKPYPVQIIGGIVLHRSCIAEMQTGEGKTLVATMPVYLNALTGEGVHVVTVNDYLAKRDSEWMGKVYRFLGLTVGLVIHDVQPQDRRKAYLAD
;
A
#
# COMPACT_ATOMS: atom_id res chain seq x y z
N MET A 1 23.39 14.02 20.16
CA MET A 1 21.98 14.12 20.66
C MET A 1 21.85 15.38 21.49
N SER A 2 20.98 16.31 21.06
CA SER A 2 20.72 17.56 21.78
C SER A 2 20.01 17.26 23.12
N PHE A 3 20.21 18.13 24.13
CA PHE A 3 19.53 18.04 25.42
C PHE A 3 17.99 18.04 25.28
N MET A 4 17.47 18.74 24.28
CA MET A 4 16.05 18.78 23.89
C MET A 4 15.56 17.43 23.36
N GLU A 5 16.35 16.67 22.59
CA GLU A 5 16.02 15.32 22.13
C GLU A 5 15.94 14.31 23.26
N LYS A 6 16.75 14.46 24.32
CA LYS A 6 16.68 13.62 25.54
C LYS A 6 15.42 13.88 26.36
N LEU A 7 14.91 15.13 26.37
CA LEU A 7 13.73 15.51 27.18
C LEU A 7 12.39 15.22 26.46
N PHE A 8 12.34 15.37 25.13
CA PHE A 8 11.11 15.31 24.35
C PHE A 8 11.03 14.08 23.43
N GLY A 9 12.06 13.24 23.38
CA GLY A 9 12.17 12.12 22.45
C GLY A 9 12.35 12.60 20.99
N ASN A 10 12.85 11.74 20.12
CA ASN A 10 12.93 12.03 18.69
C ASN A 10 11.51 12.03 18.10
N PHE A 11 11.23 12.92 17.13
CA PHE A 11 9.95 12.97 16.39
C PHE A 11 9.59 11.59 15.83
N SER A 12 10.57 10.88 15.26
CA SER A 12 10.40 9.53 14.72
C SER A 12 9.94 8.52 15.78
N ASP A 13 10.47 8.58 17.00
CA ASP A 13 10.07 7.67 18.07
C ASP A 13 8.63 7.87 18.53
N LYS A 14 8.17 9.13 18.53
CA LYS A 14 6.77 9.47 18.86
C LYS A 14 5.81 8.97 17.78
N GLU A 15 6.17 9.18 16.52
CA GLU A 15 5.36 8.69 15.39
C GLU A 15 5.34 7.15 15.35
N LEU A 16 6.46 6.47 15.57
CA LEU A 16 6.51 5.02 15.66
C LEU A 16 5.62 4.48 16.78
N LYS A 17 5.55 5.14 17.94
CA LYS A 17 4.64 4.76 19.02
C LYS A 17 3.16 4.85 18.63
N ARG A 18 2.81 5.80 17.76
CA ARG A 18 1.43 5.96 17.24
C ARG A 18 1.10 4.94 16.14
N ILE A 19 2.10 4.58 15.33
CA ILE A 19 1.94 3.68 14.18
C ILE A 19 1.91 2.20 14.61
N LYS A 20 2.75 1.80 15.57
CA LYS A 20 2.86 0.41 16.04
C LYS A 20 1.51 -0.25 16.39
N PRO A 21 0.60 0.40 17.12
CA PRO A 21 -0.72 -0.19 17.40
C PRO A 21 -1.53 -0.47 16.14
N ILE A 22 -1.42 0.39 15.12
CA ILE A 22 -2.12 0.21 13.84
C ILE A 22 -1.52 -0.98 13.09
N ALA A 23 -0.18 -1.05 13.02
CA ALA A 23 0.51 -2.18 12.40
C ALA A 23 0.19 -3.51 13.10
N ASN A 24 0.04 -3.52 14.43
CA ASN A 24 -0.38 -4.71 15.18
C ASN A 24 -1.80 -5.15 14.79
N LYS A 25 -2.75 -4.22 14.62
CA LYS A 25 -4.10 -4.54 14.15
C LYS A 25 -4.08 -5.19 12.76
N VAL A 26 -3.19 -4.76 11.85
CA VAL A 26 -3.00 -5.40 10.55
C VAL A 26 -2.57 -6.86 10.72
N LEU A 27 -1.62 -7.11 11.63
CA LEU A 27 -1.12 -8.47 11.90
C LEU A 27 -2.16 -9.35 12.58
N GLU A 28 -2.98 -8.80 13.48
CA GLU A 28 -4.07 -9.51 14.16
C GLU A 28 -5.14 -10.02 13.19
N LEU A 29 -5.33 -9.33 12.04
CA LEU A 29 -6.27 -9.74 10.99
C LEU A 29 -5.73 -10.86 10.09
N GLU A 30 -4.43 -11.20 10.16
CA GLU A 30 -3.83 -12.22 9.29
C GLU A 30 -4.56 -13.56 9.32
N PRO A 31 -4.92 -14.16 10.48
CA PRO A 31 -5.60 -15.44 10.51
C PRO A 31 -7.01 -15.42 9.88
N GLU A 32 -7.66 -14.25 9.86
CA GLU A 32 -8.95 -14.07 9.18
C GLU A 32 -8.74 -14.05 7.67
N MET A 33 -7.80 -13.24 7.17
CA MET A 33 -7.52 -13.13 5.73
C MET A 33 -7.07 -14.46 5.13
N GLN A 34 -6.27 -15.24 5.86
CA GLN A 34 -5.80 -16.56 5.41
C GLN A 34 -6.91 -17.59 5.20
N LYS A 35 -8.04 -17.46 5.90
CA LYS A 35 -9.18 -18.37 5.77
C LYS A 35 -10.06 -18.09 4.56
N LEU A 36 -9.97 -16.90 4.00
CA LEU A 36 -10.77 -16.47 2.86
C LEU A 36 -10.33 -17.21 1.59
N THR A 37 -11.28 -17.56 0.73
CA THR A 37 -10.98 -17.97 -0.65
C THR A 37 -10.46 -16.77 -1.44
N ASP A 38 -9.96 -16.98 -2.66
CA ASP A 38 -9.49 -15.89 -3.52
C ASP A 38 -10.64 -14.94 -3.87
N GLU A 39 -11.82 -15.49 -4.15
CA GLU A 39 -13.02 -14.72 -4.46
C GLU A 39 -13.49 -13.88 -3.25
N GLU A 40 -13.44 -14.46 -2.05
CA GLU A 40 -13.79 -13.74 -0.82
C GLU A 40 -12.78 -12.63 -0.50
N LEU A 41 -11.48 -12.87 -0.74
CA LEU A 41 -10.45 -11.85 -0.57
C LEU A 41 -10.62 -10.71 -1.59
N GLN A 42 -10.90 -11.02 -2.85
CA GLN A 42 -11.20 -10.04 -3.89
C GLN A 42 -12.47 -9.22 -3.58
N ALA A 43 -13.49 -9.87 -3.01
CA ALA A 43 -14.74 -9.21 -2.60
C ALA A 43 -14.52 -8.17 -1.47
N LYS A 44 -13.38 -8.19 -0.76
CA LYS A 44 -13.02 -7.14 0.20
C LYS A 44 -12.83 -5.79 -0.47
N THR A 45 -12.40 -5.71 -1.71
CA THR A 45 -12.23 -4.44 -2.44
C THR A 45 -13.54 -3.67 -2.59
N PRO A 46 -14.61 -4.21 -3.21
CA PRO A 46 -15.88 -3.50 -3.28
C PRO A 46 -16.49 -3.23 -1.89
N TYR A 47 -16.32 -4.12 -0.93
CA TYR A 47 -16.78 -3.91 0.45
C TYR A 47 -16.09 -2.70 1.11
N LEU A 48 -14.78 -2.56 0.97
CA LEU A 48 -14.03 -1.42 1.51
C LEU A 48 -14.38 -0.11 0.78
N LYS A 49 -14.56 -0.16 -0.55
CA LYS A 49 -15.08 0.98 -1.33
C LYS A 49 -16.47 1.42 -0.85
N GLU A 50 -17.33 0.50 -0.47
CA GLU A 50 -18.66 0.79 0.09
C GLU A 50 -18.57 1.43 1.48
N LYS A 51 -17.67 0.97 2.34
CA LYS A 51 -17.41 1.62 3.64
C LYS A 51 -17.03 3.09 3.48
N LEU A 52 -16.13 3.41 2.52
CA LEU A 52 -15.74 4.79 2.22
C LEU A 52 -16.94 5.63 1.76
N LYS A 53 -17.78 5.09 0.86
CA LYS A 53 -19.01 5.77 0.41
C LYS A 53 -19.98 6.04 1.56
N ASN A 54 -20.01 5.18 2.57
CA ASN A 54 -20.83 5.32 3.76
C ASN A 54 -20.21 6.21 4.85
N GLY A 55 -19.10 6.91 4.54
CA GLY A 55 -18.50 7.93 5.39
C GLY A 55 -17.35 7.46 6.28
N ALA A 56 -16.87 6.22 6.14
CA ALA A 56 -15.62 5.81 6.78
C ALA A 56 -14.43 6.56 6.17
N SER A 57 -13.45 6.91 6.99
CA SER A 57 -12.18 7.47 6.53
C SER A 57 -11.23 6.38 6.04
N LEU A 58 -10.18 6.78 5.31
CA LEU A 58 -9.10 5.87 4.95
C LEU A 58 -8.39 5.28 6.20
N ASP A 59 -8.23 6.08 7.25
CA ASP A 59 -7.65 5.61 8.52
C ASP A 59 -8.52 4.54 9.20
N ASP A 60 -9.85 4.63 9.09
CA ASP A 60 -10.76 3.63 9.67
C ASP A 60 -10.62 2.27 9.00
N ILE A 61 -10.44 2.26 7.68
CA ILE A 61 -10.33 1.01 6.90
C ILE A 61 -8.89 0.54 6.71
N LEU A 62 -7.88 1.35 7.06
CA LEU A 62 -6.46 1.06 6.84
C LEU A 62 -6.03 -0.31 7.36
N PRO A 63 -6.36 -0.72 8.62
CA PRO A 63 -5.91 -2.03 9.10
C PRO A 63 -6.45 -3.19 8.26
N GLU A 64 -7.72 -3.15 7.87
CA GLU A 64 -8.33 -4.19 7.05
C GLU A 64 -7.79 -4.17 5.61
N ALA A 65 -7.67 -2.99 4.99
CA ALA A 65 -7.13 -2.85 3.65
C ALA A 65 -5.67 -3.34 3.55
N PHE A 66 -4.83 -3.01 4.54
CA PHE A 66 -3.45 -3.49 4.59
C PHE A 66 -3.37 -5.00 4.81
N ALA A 67 -4.25 -5.57 5.63
CA ALA A 67 -4.30 -7.01 5.84
C ALA A 67 -4.72 -7.77 4.56
N VAL A 68 -5.71 -7.25 3.83
CA VAL A 68 -6.14 -7.77 2.51
C VAL A 68 -4.99 -7.71 1.51
N CYS A 69 -4.33 -6.56 1.37
CA CYS A 69 -3.22 -6.39 0.44
C CYS A 69 -2.04 -7.31 0.80
N ARG A 70 -1.70 -7.42 2.08
CA ARG A 70 -0.62 -8.27 2.58
C ARG A 70 -0.86 -9.76 2.29
N GLU A 71 -2.10 -10.22 2.40
CA GLU A 71 -2.47 -11.59 2.03
C GLU A 71 -2.43 -11.78 0.52
N ALA A 72 -2.87 -10.79 -0.27
CA ALA A 72 -2.77 -10.82 -1.72
C ALA A 72 -1.29 -10.82 -2.18
N ASP A 73 -0.41 -10.03 -1.56
CA ASP A 73 1.04 -10.06 -1.80
C ASP A 73 1.60 -11.47 -1.62
N TRP A 74 1.18 -12.17 -0.56
CA TRP A 74 1.59 -13.54 -0.30
C TRP A 74 1.09 -14.51 -1.36
N ARG A 75 -0.20 -14.47 -1.72
CA ARG A 75 -0.78 -15.40 -2.69
C ARG A 75 -0.26 -15.21 -4.09
N VAL A 76 -0.10 -13.95 -4.52
CA VAL A 76 0.25 -13.59 -5.90
C VAL A 76 1.76 -13.58 -6.14
N LEU A 77 2.54 -13.11 -5.16
CA LEU A 77 3.98 -12.90 -5.31
C LEU A 77 4.81 -13.91 -4.50
N GLY A 78 4.23 -14.63 -3.56
CA GLY A 78 4.97 -15.42 -2.57
C GLY A 78 5.76 -14.55 -1.58
N LEU A 79 5.44 -13.28 -1.48
CA LEU A 79 6.12 -12.31 -0.61
C LEU A 79 5.13 -11.79 0.44
N LYS A 80 5.42 -12.04 1.71
CA LYS A 80 4.58 -11.55 2.80
C LYS A 80 5.27 -10.36 3.48
N PRO A 81 4.68 -9.16 3.45
CA PRO A 81 5.25 -7.98 4.11
C PRO A 81 5.52 -8.21 5.60
N TYR A 82 6.73 -7.87 6.04
CA TYR A 82 7.13 -7.93 7.45
C TYR A 82 6.55 -6.76 8.26
N PRO A 83 6.49 -6.85 9.60
CA PRO A 83 5.97 -5.78 10.45
C PRO A 83 6.61 -4.40 10.18
N VAL A 84 7.92 -4.35 9.93
CA VAL A 84 8.63 -3.11 9.59
C VAL A 84 8.16 -2.53 8.24
N GLN A 85 7.79 -3.38 7.29
CA GLN A 85 7.27 -2.96 5.99
C GLN A 85 5.83 -2.43 6.09
N ILE A 86 5.01 -3.01 6.97
CA ILE A 86 3.68 -2.47 7.30
C ILE A 86 3.81 -1.06 7.87
N ILE A 87 4.74 -0.85 8.82
CA ILE A 87 5.05 0.46 9.38
C ILE A 87 5.45 1.44 8.28
N GLY A 88 6.35 1.04 7.37
CA GLY A 88 6.76 1.84 6.22
C GLY A 88 5.58 2.25 5.34
N GLY A 89 4.67 1.33 5.06
CA GLY A 89 3.44 1.61 4.30
C GLY A 89 2.53 2.64 4.99
N ILE A 90 2.37 2.54 6.32
CA ILE A 90 1.57 3.51 7.09
C ILE A 90 2.24 4.90 7.08
N VAL A 91 3.57 4.95 7.18
CA VAL A 91 4.34 6.20 7.08
C VAL A 91 4.10 6.89 5.73
N LEU A 92 4.16 6.12 4.63
CA LEU A 92 3.88 6.64 3.28
C LEU A 92 2.43 7.14 3.15
N HIS A 93 1.45 6.38 3.65
CA HIS A 93 0.05 6.80 3.63
C HIS A 93 -0.17 8.13 4.39
N ARG A 94 0.58 8.37 5.46
CA ARG A 94 0.55 9.62 6.23
C ARG A 94 1.32 10.79 5.62
N SER A 95 1.66 10.70 4.33
CA SER A 95 2.41 11.73 3.61
C SER A 95 3.79 12.03 4.21
N CYS A 96 4.39 11.03 4.85
CA CYS A 96 5.74 11.12 5.43
C CYS A 96 6.74 10.33 4.58
N ILE A 97 8.03 10.59 4.77
CA ILE A 97 9.11 9.86 4.12
C ILE A 97 9.46 8.63 4.96
N ALA A 98 9.36 7.45 4.35
CA ALA A 98 9.83 6.20 4.95
C ALA A 98 11.26 5.91 4.46
N GLU A 99 12.24 6.22 5.30
CA GLU A 99 13.63 5.85 5.03
C GLU A 99 13.84 4.38 5.33
N MET A 100 14.28 3.63 4.32
CA MET A 100 14.55 2.21 4.41
C MET A 100 15.87 1.87 3.70
N GLN A 101 16.63 0.93 4.24
CA GLN A 101 17.91 0.50 3.65
C GLN A 101 17.70 -0.20 2.31
N THR A 102 18.78 -0.26 1.52
CA THR A 102 18.79 -1.04 0.27
C THR A 102 18.55 -2.52 0.59
N GLY A 103 17.66 -3.17 -0.17
CA GLY A 103 17.30 -4.58 0.07
C GLY A 103 16.12 -4.82 1.02
N GLU A 104 15.61 -3.82 1.73
CA GLU A 104 14.47 -3.98 2.66
C GLU A 104 13.09 -4.07 2.00
N GLY A 105 13.04 -4.20 0.68
CA GLY A 105 11.79 -4.45 -0.04
C GLY A 105 10.87 -3.24 -0.20
N LYS A 106 11.44 -2.04 -0.43
CA LYS A 106 10.68 -0.79 -0.63
C LYS A 106 9.55 -0.91 -1.66
N THR A 107 9.76 -1.65 -2.74
CA THR A 107 8.75 -1.88 -3.78
C THR A 107 7.51 -2.62 -3.22
N LEU A 108 7.74 -3.62 -2.37
CA LEU A 108 6.66 -4.36 -1.70
C LEU A 108 5.94 -3.49 -0.67
N VAL A 109 6.67 -2.63 0.05
CA VAL A 109 6.07 -1.68 1.03
C VAL A 109 5.02 -0.78 0.36
N ALA A 110 5.27 -0.37 -0.87
CA ALA A 110 4.37 0.53 -1.60
C ALA A 110 3.01 -0.12 -1.94
N THR A 111 2.90 -1.46 -1.99
CA THR A 111 1.66 -2.13 -2.38
C THR A 111 0.49 -1.77 -1.47
N MET A 112 0.72 -1.77 -0.17
CA MET A 112 -0.33 -1.53 0.84
C MET A 112 -0.91 -0.10 0.79
N PRO A 113 -0.10 0.98 0.85
CA PRO A 113 -0.65 2.34 0.75
C PRO A 113 -1.23 2.65 -0.64
N VAL A 114 -0.68 2.08 -1.71
CA VAL A 114 -1.26 2.22 -3.07
C VAL A 114 -2.64 1.57 -3.11
N TYR A 115 -2.79 0.33 -2.65
CA TYR A 115 -4.09 -0.34 -2.59
C TYR A 115 -5.11 0.47 -1.77
N LEU A 116 -4.74 0.88 -0.55
CA LEU A 116 -5.62 1.66 0.32
C LEU A 116 -6.12 2.94 -0.35
N ASN A 117 -5.21 3.73 -0.94
CA ASN A 117 -5.59 5.01 -1.55
C ASN A 117 -6.36 4.81 -2.86
N ALA A 118 -6.09 3.77 -3.65
CA ALA A 118 -6.84 3.43 -4.85
C ALA A 118 -8.32 3.09 -4.58
N LEU A 119 -8.67 2.71 -3.34
CA LEU A 119 -10.07 2.47 -2.96
C LEU A 119 -10.95 3.72 -3.03
N THR A 120 -10.37 4.93 -3.05
CA THR A 120 -11.11 6.18 -3.23
C THR A 120 -11.67 6.34 -4.65
N GLY A 121 -11.04 5.71 -5.65
CA GLY A 121 -11.35 5.89 -7.06
C GLY A 121 -10.83 7.20 -7.66
N GLU A 122 -9.96 7.92 -6.95
CA GLU A 122 -9.36 9.19 -7.42
C GLU A 122 -8.06 8.99 -8.21
N GLY A 123 -7.59 7.74 -8.31
CA GLY A 123 -6.34 7.38 -8.95
C GLY A 123 -5.11 7.54 -8.04
N VAL A 124 -4.18 6.58 -8.12
CA VAL A 124 -2.92 6.62 -7.36
C VAL A 124 -1.73 6.54 -8.31
N HIS A 125 -0.80 7.47 -8.17
CA HIS A 125 0.40 7.51 -9.01
C HIS A 125 1.62 6.99 -8.25
N VAL A 126 2.25 5.93 -8.76
CA VAL A 126 3.54 5.42 -8.29
C VAL A 126 4.63 5.96 -9.20
N VAL A 127 5.48 6.84 -8.66
CA VAL A 127 6.55 7.47 -9.42
C VAL A 127 7.87 6.76 -9.14
N THR A 128 8.58 6.40 -10.21
CA THR A 128 9.90 5.77 -10.16
C THR A 128 10.96 6.66 -10.82
N VAL A 129 12.23 6.36 -10.58
CA VAL A 129 13.33 7.19 -11.10
C VAL A 129 13.61 6.98 -12.60
N ASN A 130 13.08 5.93 -13.22
CA ASN A 130 13.26 5.65 -14.64
C ASN A 130 12.19 4.69 -15.19
N ASP A 131 12.10 4.60 -16.52
CA ASP A 131 11.14 3.78 -17.26
C ASP A 131 11.30 2.28 -17.00
N TYR A 132 12.53 1.81 -16.81
CA TYR A 132 12.80 0.40 -16.51
C TYR A 132 12.11 -0.01 -15.19
N LEU A 133 12.27 0.78 -14.14
CA LEU A 133 11.63 0.51 -12.85
C LEU A 133 10.11 0.67 -12.94
N ALA A 134 9.62 1.69 -13.66
CA ALA A 134 8.18 1.86 -13.87
C ALA A 134 7.56 0.62 -14.52
N LYS A 135 8.19 0.10 -15.58
CA LYS A 135 7.74 -1.11 -16.28
C LYS A 135 7.82 -2.34 -15.37
N ARG A 136 8.98 -2.58 -14.75
CA ARG A 136 9.18 -3.72 -13.83
C ARG A 136 8.15 -3.74 -12.71
N ASP A 137 7.94 -2.61 -12.04
CA ASP A 137 7.08 -2.54 -10.86
C ASP A 137 5.60 -2.62 -11.25
N SER A 138 5.19 -2.02 -12.38
CA SER A 138 3.83 -2.16 -12.91
C SER A 138 3.50 -3.61 -13.34
N GLU A 139 4.49 -4.35 -13.85
CA GLU A 139 4.32 -5.76 -14.23
C GLU A 139 4.33 -6.68 -13.01
N TRP A 140 5.16 -6.41 -12.02
CA TRP A 140 5.35 -7.28 -10.87
C TRP A 140 4.32 -6.99 -9.76
N MET A 141 4.31 -5.78 -9.19
CA MET A 141 3.33 -5.40 -8.15
C MET A 141 1.93 -5.22 -8.73
N GLY A 142 1.82 -4.83 -9.99
CA GLY A 142 0.54 -4.72 -10.69
C GLY A 142 -0.28 -6.01 -10.73
N LYS A 143 0.36 -7.19 -10.55
CA LYS A 143 -0.36 -8.46 -10.41
C LYS A 143 -1.24 -8.48 -9.16
N VAL A 144 -0.74 -7.91 -8.06
CA VAL A 144 -1.47 -7.83 -6.78
C VAL A 144 -2.69 -6.92 -6.93
N TYR A 145 -2.50 -5.75 -7.52
CA TYR A 145 -3.61 -4.80 -7.73
C TYR A 145 -4.69 -5.38 -8.64
N ARG A 146 -4.30 -6.04 -9.75
CA ARG A 146 -5.26 -6.71 -10.65
C ARG A 146 -5.96 -7.87 -9.98
N PHE A 147 -5.26 -8.66 -9.16
CA PHE A 147 -5.86 -9.72 -8.35
C PHE A 147 -6.94 -9.17 -7.42
N LEU A 148 -6.69 -8.00 -6.82
CA LEU A 148 -7.65 -7.31 -5.95
C LEU A 148 -8.72 -6.50 -6.72
N GLY A 149 -8.78 -6.62 -8.06
CA GLY A 149 -9.81 -6.01 -8.88
C GLY A 149 -9.58 -4.55 -9.24
N LEU A 150 -8.34 -4.05 -9.09
CA LEU A 150 -7.95 -2.71 -9.53
C LEU A 150 -7.32 -2.73 -10.93
N THR A 151 -7.41 -1.62 -11.63
CA THR A 151 -6.76 -1.40 -12.92
C THR A 151 -5.35 -0.82 -12.74
N VAL A 152 -4.44 -1.10 -13.67
CA VAL A 152 -3.05 -0.63 -13.62
C VAL A 152 -2.65 -0.07 -14.97
N GLY A 153 -2.30 1.21 -15.01
CA GLY A 153 -1.71 1.90 -16.15
C GLY A 153 -0.19 2.00 -16.02
N LEU A 154 0.49 2.12 -17.17
CA LEU A 154 1.94 2.36 -17.25
C LEU A 154 2.19 3.58 -18.13
N VAL A 155 2.93 4.56 -17.60
CA VAL A 155 3.39 5.74 -18.34
C VAL A 155 4.91 5.75 -18.36
N ILE A 156 5.48 5.60 -19.57
CA ILE A 156 6.91 5.66 -19.86
C ILE A 156 7.15 6.56 -21.08
N HIS A 157 8.42 6.81 -21.41
CA HIS A 157 8.77 7.78 -22.47
C HIS A 157 8.06 7.50 -23.80
N ASP A 158 8.03 6.26 -24.25
CA ASP A 158 7.54 5.88 -25.58
C ASP A 158 6.01 5.71 -25.69
N VAL A 159 5.26 5.94 -24.59
CA VAL A 159 3.79 5.82 -24.62
C VAL A 159 3.18 6.99 -25.36
N GLN A 160 2.34 6.69 -26.34
CA GLN A 160 1.63 7.71 -27.14
C GLN A 160 0.68 8.55 -26.28
N PRO A 161 0.45 9.86 -26.60
CA PRO A 161 -0.39 10.74 -25.78
C PRO A 161 -1.80 10.20 -25.49
N GLN A 162 -2.42 9.56 -26.46
CA GLN A 162 -3.75 8.94 -26.32
C GLN A 162 -3.75 7.77 -25.30
N ASP A 163 -2.67 6.98 -25.27
CA ASP A 163 -2.55 5.85 -24.36
C ASP A 163 -2.13 6.30 -22.96
N ARG A 164 -1.37 7.41 -22.85
CA ARG A 164 -1.09 8.05 -21.56
C ARG A 164 -2.37 8.45 -20.85
N ARG A 165 -3.33 9.06 -21.57
CA ARG A 165 -4.62 9.42 -20.99
C ARG A 165 -5.36 8.21 -20.42
N LYS A 166 -5.35 7.09 -21.14
CA LYS A 166 -5.95 5.83 -20.64
C LYS A 166 -5.24 5.31 -19.41
N ALA A 167 -3.89 5.37 -19.40
CA ALA A 167 -3.10 4.93 -18.24
C ALA A 167 -3.38 5.78 -16.99
N TYR A 168 -3.58 7.09 -17.14
CA TYR A 168 -3.94 7.99 -16.03
C TYR A 168 -5.39 7.83 -15.53
N LEU A 169 -6.25 7.09 -16.23
CA LEU A 169 -7.61 6.76 -15.79
C LEU A 169 -7.69 5.44 -15.02
N ALA A 170 -6.56 4.76 -14.82
CA ALA A 170 -6.49 3.60 -13.94
C ALA A 170 -6.66 3.99 -12.45
N ASP A 171 -7.06 3.00 -11.61
CA ASP A 171 -7.30 3.19 -10.16
C ASP A 171 -6.13 3.74 -9.36
#